data_b81fef7ef07bbe0a0fab81b0d03b05bb
#
_entry.id   b81fef7ef07bbe0a0fab81b0d03b05bb
#
_cell.length_a   1.000
_cell.length_b   1.000
_cell.length_c   1.000
_cell.angle_alpha   90.00
_cell.angle_beta   90.00
_cell.angle_gamma   90.00
#
_symmetry.space_group_name_H-M   'P 1'
#
loop_
_entity.id
_entity.type
_entity.pdbx_description
1 polymer ?
#
loop_
_entity_poly.entity_id
_entity_poly.type
_entity_poly.pdbx_seq_one_letter_code
_entity_poly.pdbx_strand_id
1 'polypeptide(L)'
;MARRGAWQTRRDRSQVPVMALYDQLSKSGSLWFESTAPDARHGDSLFFSDPLETLTLHSGDSVAAWFDVLESRLDAGFCLAGWLGYEAGCLLDPALAGCAWPAGVGDVLGWFGVYRRPERFSREAVEAEDAAAAALSGEVSGLAFEFSEAEYCRKIDRLRAEIAAGNVYQTNFTGRCRFTFEGAPEALYVAMKRRQPSPWSAFLNTGERVVLSFSPELFFVRSGRLIETMPMKGTAPRRERREEDLAEKAGLARCEKNRAENLMIVDLLRNDLGRICATGSVRASGLFETQSYPTLHQMVSTVRGELREKTRLHDLFRALFPSGSVTGAPKVRAMQLIRELEQSPRGVYTGAVGFMLPEGRMAFNVAIRTIELQGRSGLYGTGSGIVWDSDPRAEYRECMLKTRILSDLVPPAAPLPPGIFETMQWNGWEFLLAGDHLARLTASATALGLAFDRDAIVAALLGKERELRALGGRRRVRLALHRDGGVSITSEPFSLDQSGQPVRVCIASEQVDSGDPLLRHKSVVRERYDRAFREAQEKGFGEALFLNERGEITEGAISNVLARIGGRWLTPPESSGLLNGVFRRYLLRTRPWIIEKAITLDELRRADMALVCNALRGVRRAEILILE
;
A
#
# COMPACT_ATOMS: atom_id res chain seq x y z
N MET A 1 -10.79 -12.75 58.13
CA MET A 1 -11.80 -11.71 57.79
C MET A 1 -11.23 -10.87 56.67
N ALA A 2 -11.60 -11.16 55.44
CA ALA A 2 -11.12 -10.49 54.24
C ALA A 2 -12.08 -9.34 53.91
N ARG A 3 -11.59 -8.13 53.90
CA ARG A 3 -12.35 -6.96 53.37
C ARG A 3 -12.28 -7.00 51.86
N ARG A 4 -13.38 -7.38 51.21
CA ARG A 4 -13.64 -7.15 49.80
C ARG A 4 -13.85 -5.63 49.59
N GLY A 5 -12.91 -4.95 49.00
CA GLY A 5 -13.09 -3.59 48.49
C GLY A 5 -14.00 -3.65 47.26
N ALA A 6 -15.21 -3.15 47.40
CA ALA A 6 -16.16 -2.99 46.31
C ALA A 6 -15.64 -1.89 45.37
N TRP A 7 -15.34 -2.24 44.16
CA TRP A 7 -15.09 -1.28 43.07
C TRP A 7 -16.40 -0.63 42.68
N GLN A 8 -16.56 0.65 42.99
CA GLN A 8 -17.70 1.44 42.51
C GLN A 8 -17.60 1.52 40.97
N THR A 9 -18.48 0.79 40.33
CA THR A 9 -18.79 0.85 38.92
C THR A 9 -19.67 2.07 38.64
N ARG A 10 -19.38 2.65 37.46
CA ARG A 10 -20.25 3.54 36.68
C ARG A 10 -20.38 4.98 37.16
N ARG A 11 -19.65 5.88 36.51
CA ARG A 11 -20.27 7.18 36.14
C ARG A 11 -21.09 6.92 34.89
N ASP A 12 -22.40 7.06 35.04
CA ASP A 12 -23.36 7.04 33.94
C ASP A 12 -23.10 8.28 33.05
N ARG A 13 -22.55 8.06 31.86
CA ARG A 13 -22.32 9.12 30.87
C ARG A 13 -23.49 9.23 29.90
N SER A 14 -24.72 9.34 30.37
CA SER A 14 -25.89 9.59 29.51
C SER A 14 -26.00 11.04 28.99
N GLN A 15 -25.01 11.92 29.20
CA GLN A 15 -25.09 13.35 28.81
C GLN A 15 -23.74 13.97 28.37
N VAL A 16 -22.83 13.28 27.70
CA VAL A 16 -21.67 13.93 27.07
C VAL A 16 -21.83 13.85 25.56
N PRO A 17 -21.60 14.93 24.79
CA PRO A 17 -21.77 14.94 23.34
C PRO A 17 -20.90 13.89 22.67
N VAL A 18 -21.44 13.19 21.67
CA VAL A 18 -20.93 11.99 20.98
C VAL A 18 -19.67 12.23 20.12
N MET A 19 -19.03 13.40 20.15
CA MET A 19 -17.78 13.66 19.40
C MET A 19 -16.50 13.54 20.23
N ALA A 20 -16.49 12.84 21.36
CA ALA A 20 -15.45 13.04 22.36
C ALA A 20 -14.14 12.27 22.12
N LEU A 21 -14.16 11.04 21.55
CA LEU A 21 -12.95 10.20 21.47
C LEU A 21 -12.01 10.68 20.36
N TYR A 22 -12.48 10.77 19.13
CA TYR A 22 -11.64 11.14 17.99
C TYR A 22 -11.10 12.57 18.09
N ASP A 23 -11.87 13.51 18.64
CA ASP A 23 -11.37 14.86 18.91
C ASP A 23 -10.25 14.85 19.96
N GLN A 24 -10.31 13.96 20.94
CA GLN A 24 -9.27 13.83 21.96
C GLN A 24 -8.01 13.17 21.42
N LEU A 25 -8.10 12.29 20.41
CA LEU A 25 -6.94 11.65 19.76
C LEU A 25 -6.03 12.65 19.04
N SER A 26 -6.55 13.81 18.64
CA SER A 26 -5.73 14.88 18.06
C SER A 26 -4.71 15.49 19.04
N LYS A 27 -4.92 15.31 20.35
CA LYS A 27 -4.02 15.84 21.38
C LYS A 27 -2.77 14.97 21.53
N SER A 28 -1.61 15.61 21.62
CA SER A 28 -0.36 14.93 21.93
C SER A 28 -0.45 14.13 23.23
N GLY A 29 0.05 12.92 23.23
CA GLY A 29 0.01 11.98 24.35
C GLY A 29 -1.32 11.23 24.50
N SER A 30 -2.27 11.38 23.56
CA SER A 30 -3.49 10.59 23.52
C SER A 30 -3.28 9.28 22.79
N LEU A 31 -3.60 8.15 23.44
CA LEU A 31 -3.42 6.81 22.88
C LEU A 31 -4.71 6.01 23.01
N TRP A 32 -5.05 5.29 21.96
CA TRP A 32 -6.20 4.41 21.88
C TRP A 32 -5.78 2.99 21.55
N PHE A 33 -6.19 2.03 22.38
CA PHE A 33 -6.01 0.61 22.13
C PHE A 33 -7.38 -0.04 22.03
N GLU A 34 -7.69 -0.53 20.84
CA GLU A 34 -8.99 -1.05 20.52
C GLU A 34 -9.00 -2.57 20.49
N SER A 35 -9.99 -3.13 21.16
CA SER A 35 -10.28 -4.57 21.12
C SER A 35 -11.46 -4.82 20.20
N THR A 36 -11.20 -5.32 18.98
CA THR A 36 -12.26 -5.66 18.02
C THR A 36 -12.60 -7.15 17.98
N ALA A 37 -11.80 -7.99 18.65
CA ALA A 37 -12.03 -9.42 18.65
C ALA A 37 -13.11 -9.81 19.66
N PRO A 38 -13.97 -10.80 19.33
CA PRO A 38 -15.08 -11.21 20.18
C PRO A 38 -14.66 -12.10 21.37
N ASP A 39 -13.34 -12.30 21.62
CA ASP A 39 -12.88 -13.21 22.65
C ASP A 39 -12.55 -12.48 23.97
N ALA A 40 -12.76 -13.20 25.09
CA ALA A 40 -12.58 -12.68 26.44
C ALA A 40 -11.14 -12.29 26.82
N ARG A 41 -10.16 -12.49 25.92
CA ARG A 41 -8.73 -12.18 26.15
C ARG A 41 -8.44 -10.70 26.02
N HIS A 42 -9.24 -9.98 25.23
CA HIS A 42 -8.99 -8.60 24.87
C HIS A 42 -9.55 -7.60 25.89
N GLY A 43 -10.68 -7.91 26.53
CA GLY A 43 -11.36 -7.01 27.46
C GLY A 43 -11.89 -5.76 26.76
N ASP A 44 -12.08 -4.68 27.53
CA ASP A 44 -12.51 -3.38 27.04
C ASP A 44 -11.40 -2.69 26.22
N SER A 45 -11.81 -1.79 25.32
CA SER A 45 -10.89 -0.86 24.68
C SER A 45 -10.41 0.19 25.68
N LEU A 46 -9.16 0.64 25.54
CA LEU A 46 -8.49 1.51 26.50
C LEU A 46 -8.08 2.83 25.86
N PHE A 47 -8.49 3.95 26.48
CA PHE A 47 -8.05 5.28 26.10
C PHE A 47 -7.16 5.86 27.20
N PHE A 48 -5.96 6.31 26.79
CA PHE A 48 -5.00 7.00 27.65
C PHE A 48 -4.88 8.44 27.18
N SER A 49 -5.00 9.40 28.11
CA SER A 49 -4.86 10.84 27.85
C SER A 49 -4.06 11.51 28.95
N ASP A 50 -3.57 12.69 28.65
CA ASP A 50 -2.86 13.56 29.59
C ASP A 50 -1.71 12.85 30.32
N PRO A 51 -0.66 12.44 29.59
CA PRO A 51 0.50 11.79 30.21
C PRO A 51 1.17 12.71 31.23
N LEU A 52 1.52 12.15 32.39
CA LEU A 52 2.25 12.86 33.43
C LEU A 52 3.71 13.10 33.04
N GLU A 53 4.25 12.16 32.25
CA GLU A 53 5.64 12.13 31.79
C GLU A 53 5.69 11.31 30.50
N THR A 54 6.68 11.58 29.66
CA THR A 54 7.00 10.77 28.49
C THR A 54 8.43 10.24 28.59
N LEU A 55 8.63 8.97 28.30
CA LEU A 55 9.91 8.27 28.39
C LEU A 55 10.31 7.80 27.00
N THR A 56 11.31 8.46 26.42
CA THR A 56 11.82 8.15 25.09
C THR A 56 13.13 7.36 25.22
N LEU A 57 13.30 6.32 24.39
CA LEU A 57 14.55 5.58 24.23
C LEU A 57 15.23 6.03 22.94
N HIS A 58 16.48 6.48 23.05
CA HIS A 58 17.30 6.85 21.90
C HIS A 58 18.41 5.82 21.63
N SER A 59 18.97 5.85 20.43
CA SER A 59 20.02 4.91 19.98
C SER A 59 21.28 4.91 20.85
N GLY A 60 21.56 6.02 21.55
CA GLY A 60 22.71 6.17 22.46
C GLY A 60 22.44 5.83 23.93
N ASP A 61 21.20 5.50 24.28
CA ASP A 61 20.79 5.30 25.67
C ASP A 61 21.11 3.89 26.17
N SER A 62 21.22 3.77 27.50
CA SER A 62 21.25 2.47 28.18
C SER A 62 19.83 1.89 28.20
N VAL A 63 19.58 0.88 27.37
CA VAL A 63 18.27 0.20 27.31
C VAL A 63 17.87 -0.41 28.66
N ALA A 64 18.83 -0.94 29.43
CA ALA A 64 18.57 -1.51 30.75
C ALA A 64 18.11 -0.42 31.73
N ALA A 65 18.80 0.73 31.79
CA ALA A 65 18.41 1.85 32.64
C ALA A 65 17.03 2.42 32.24
N TRP A 66 16.73 2.46 30.95
CA TRP A 66 15.41 2.89 30.48
C TRP A 66 14.29 1.94 30.94
N PHE A 67 14.50 0.63 30.86
CA PHE A 67 13.54 -0.36 31.40
C PHE A 67 13.40 -0.25 32.92
N ASP A 68 14.48 0.05 33.66
CA ASP A 68 14.43 0.27 35.10
C ASP A 68 13.53 1.46 35.46
N VAL A 69 13.56 2.53 34.66
CA VAL A 69 12.65 3.68 34.83
C VAL A 69 11.22 3.27 34.56
N LEU A 70 10.92 2.52 33.48
CA LEU A 70 9.57 2.02 33.20
C LEU A 70 9.04 1.17 34.36
N GLU A 71 9.84 0.24 34.87
CA GLU A 71 9.49 -0.64 35.98
C GLU A 71 9.19 0.17 37.26
N SER A 72 10.04 1.15 37.58
CA SER A 72 9.82 2.06 38.70
C SER A 72 8.48 2.82 38.64
N ARG A 73 8.04 3.21 37.43
CA ARG A 73 6.74 3.88 37.24
C ARG A 73 5.57 2.92 37.46
N LEU A 74 5.69 1.65 36.99
CA LEU A 74 4.69 0.63 37.25
C LEU A 74 4.57 0.30 38.73
N ASP A 75 5.71 0.16 39.43
CA ASP A 75 5.76 -0.11 40.87
C ASP A 75 5.18 1.06 41.69
N ALA A 76 5.30 2.30 41.19
CA ALA A 76 4.66 3.47 41.76
C ALA A 76 3.12 3.54 41.48
N GLY A 77 2.56 2.55 40.76
CA GLY A 77 1.14 2.43 40.50
C GLY A 77 0.66 3.19 39.26
N PHE A 78 1.55 3.63 38.38
CA PHE A 78 1.20 4.26 37.11
C PHE A 78 1.02 3.24 35.99
N CYS A 79 0.27 3.62 34.96
CA CYS A 79 0.12 2.87 33.74
C CYS A 79 1.11 3.40 32.69
N LEU A 80 1.61 2.51 31.83
CA LEU A 80 2.46 2.86 30.72
C LEU A 80 1.81 2.41 29.42
N ALA A 81 1.87 3.24 28.38
CA ALA A 81 1.37 2.89 27.06
C ALA A 81 2.23 3.54 25.99
N GLY A 82 2.50 2.82 24.89
CA GLY A 82 3.41 3.31 23.87
C GLY A 82 3.89 2.23 22.90
N TRP A 83 5.10 2.40 22.40
CA TRP A 83 5.71 1.51 21.42
C TRP A 83 7.21 1.32 21.64
N LEU A 84 7.71 0.16 21.20
CA LEU A 84 9.12 -0.16 21.09
C LEU A 84 9.43 -0.50 19.63
N GLY A 85 10.34 0.23 19.00
CA GLY A 85 10.75 0.05 17.61
C GLY A 85 11.64 -1.16 17.43
N TYR A 86 11.64 -1.73 16.24
CA TYR A 86 12.41 -2.94 15.90
C TYR A 86 13.89 -2.82 16.26
N GLU A 87 14.50 -1.66 16.00
CA GLU A 87 15.92 -1.41 16.22
C GLU A 87 16.32 -1.42 17.72
N ALA A 88 15.38 -1.25 18.64
CA ALA A 88 15.64 -1.45 20.07
C ALA A 88 16.13 -2.87 20.38
N GLY A 89 15.79 -3.85 19.52
CA GLY A 89 16.35 -5.20 19.60
C GLY A 89 17.87 -5.26 19.49
N CYS A 90 18.47 -4.31 18.77
CA CYS A 90 19.94 -4.22 18.64
C CYS A 90 20.62 -3.77 19.95
N LEU A 91 19.88 -3.09 20.82
CA LEU A 91 20.38 -2.69 22.16
C LEU A 91 20.18 -3.79 23.21
N LEU A 92 19.23 -4.71 22.97
CA LEU A 92 18.88 -5.77 23.92
C LEU A 92 19.82 -6.98 23.88
N ASP A 93 20.50 -7.20 22.74
CA ASP A 93 21.45 -8.30 22.59
C ASP A 93 22.83 -7.78 22.11
N PRO A 94 23.90 -7.97 22.90
CA PRO A 94 25.24 -7.53 22.54
C PRO A 94 25.74 -8.08 21.19
N ALA A 95 25.28 -9.26 20.77
CA ALA A 95 25.63 -9.85 19.47
C ALA A 95 25.05 -9.06 18.27
N LEU A 96 24.12 -8.14 18.52
CA LEU A 96 23.48 -7.27 17.53
C LEU A 96 24.01 -5.81 17.55
N ALA A 97 25.02 -5.50 18.36
CA ALA A 97 25.58 -4.14 18.43
C ALA A 97 26.00 -3.58 17.06
N GLY A 98 26.46 -4.46 16.14
CA GLY A 98 26.80 -4.10 14.76
C GLY A 98 25.61 -3.89 13.83
N CYS A 99 24.38 -4.14 14.28
CA CYS A 99 23.15 -4.00 13.48
C CYS A 99 22.51 -2.61 13.63
N ALA A 100 23.02 -1.75 14.47
CA ALA A 100 22.52 -0.39 14.65
C ALA A 100 22.65 0.43 13.35
N TRP A 101 21.71 1.35 13.13
CA TRP A 101 21.79 2.32 12.05
C TRP A 101 22.74 3.47 12.46
N PRO A 102 23.33 4.17 11.46
CA PRO A 102 24.15 5.36 11.77
C PRO A 102 23.36 6.39 12.57
N ALA A 103 24.07 7.17 13.41
CA ALA A 103 23.48 8.25 14.18
C ALA A 103 22.69 9.22 13.26
N GLY A 104 21.54 9.70 13.71
CA GLY A 104 20.63 10.55 12.95
C GLY A 104 19.64 9.77 12.06
N VAL A 105 19.75 8.44 11.99
CA VAL A 105 18.84 7.60 11.21
C VAL A 105 18.08 6.67 12.15
N GLY A 106 16.79 6.99 12.39
CA GLY A 106 15.94 6.18 13.26
C GLY A 106 16.36 6.25 14.75
N ASP A 107 16.76 7.42 15.24
CA ASP A 107 17.32 7.60 16.58
C ASP A 107 16.33 7.34 17.72
N VAL A 108 15.03 7.54 17.51
CA VAL A 108 13.99 7.23 18.50
C VAL A 108 13.60 5.76 18.36
N LEU A 109 13.99 4.96 19.35
CA LEU A 109 13.80 3.52 19.37
C LEU A 109 12.65 3.05 20.25
N GLY A 110 12.08 3.93 21.05
CA GLY A 110 10.92 3.63 21.88
C GLY A 110 10.33 4.88 22.50
N TRP A 111 9.04 4.84 22.77
CA TRP A 111 8.32 5.91 23.41
C TRP A 111 7.18 5.34 24.27
N PHE A 112 7.12 5.72 25.55
CA PHE A 112 6.04 5.41 26.46
C PHE A 112 5.58 6.67 27.21
N GLY A 113 4.27 6.89 27.20
CA GLY A 113 3.62 7.82 28.13
C GLY A 113 3.35 7.15 29.48
N VAL A 114 3.49 7.91 30.55
CA VAL A 114 3.16 7.53 31.93
C VAL A 114 1.81 8.14 32.28
N TYR A 115 0.85 7.30 32.64
CA TYR A 115 -0.54 7.70 32.87
C TYR A 115 -1.03 7.28 34.25
N ARG A 116 -2.01 8.01 34.80
CA ARG A 116 -2.64 7.61 36.07
C ARG A 116 -3.47 6.34 35.90
N ARG A 117 -4.34 6.32 34.90
CA ARG A 117 -5.19 5.16 34.53
C ARG A 117 -5.82 5.41 33.17
N PRO A 118 -6.14 4.35 32.40
CA PRO A 118 -6.92 4.50 31.17
C PRO A 118 -8.41 4.63 31.45
N GLU A 119 -9.14 5.27 30.54
CA GLU A 119 -10.58 5.13 30.42
C GLU A 119 -10.91 3.83 29.67
N ARG A 120 -12.03 3.19 30.01
CA ARG A 120 -12.48 1.94 29.40
C ARG A 120 -13.73 2.17 28.59
N PHE A 121 -13.75 1.60 27.40
CA PHE A 121 -14.88 1.70 26.47
C PHE A 121 -15.42 0.30 26.17
N SER A 122 -16.75 0.14 26.28
CA SER A 122 -17.40 -1.08 25.80
C SER A 122 -17.42 -1.11 24.26
N ARG A 123 -17.72 -2.25 23.70
CA ARG A 123 -17.82 -2.42 22.25
C ARG A 123 -18.90 -1.51 21.65
N GLU A 124 -20.05 -1.38 22.29
CA GLU A 124 -21.15 -0.53 21.84
C GLU A 124 -20.76 0.96 21.84
N ALA A 125 -19.96 1.37 22.83
CA ALA A 125 -19.44 2.73 22.88
C ALA A 125 -18.46 3.00 21.71
N VAL A 126 -17.61 2.04 21.38
CA VAL A 126 -16.68 2.14 20.24
C VAL A 126 -17.44 2.20 18.91
N GLU A 127 -18.48 1.37 18.74
CA GLU A 127 -19.30 1.37 17.51
C GLU A 127 -20.03 2.72 17.32
N ALA A 128 -20.46 3.36 18.41
CA ALA A 128 -21.09 4.68 18.36
C ALA A 128 -20.09 5.77 17.95
N GLU A 129 -18.87 5.77 18.51
CA GLU A 129 -17.80 6.70 18.14
C GLU A 129 -17.39 6.53 16.65
N ASP A 130 -17.28 5.29 16.16
CA ASP A 130 -16.99 4.99 14.76
C ASP A 130 -18.05 5.51 13.78
N ALA A 131 -19.31 5.42 14.18
CA ALA A 131 -20.42 5.96 13.39
C ALA A 131 -20.35 7.49 13.30
N ALA A 132 -20.02 8.16 14.42
CA ALA A 132 -19.85 9.62 14.46
C ALA A 132 -18.64 10.08 13.60
N ALA A 133 -17.55 9.31 13.62
CA ALA A 133 -16.34 9.61 12.83
C ALA A 133 -16.47 9.24 11.33
N ALA A 134 -17.62 8.76 10.88
CA ALA A 134 -17.83 8.32 9.49
C ALA A 134 -17.65 9.43 8.44
N ALA A 135 -17.82 10.69 8.84
CA ALA A 135 -17.66 11.87 7.99
C ALA A 135 -16.20 12.32 7.82
N LEU A 136 -15.27 11.78 8.61
CA LEU A 136 -13.85 12.12 8.49
C LEU A 136 -13.31 11.61 7.16
N SER A 137 -12.58 12.46 6.45
CA SER A 137 -12.00 12.16 5.15
C SER A 137 -10.54 12.59 5.08
N GLY A 138 -9.82 11.96 4.19
CA GLY A 138 -8.44 12.30 3.91
C GLY A 138 -7.98 11.59 2.63
N GLU A 139 -6.87 12.06 2.07
CA GLU A 139 -6.34 11.60 0.80
C GLU A 139 -4.93 11.06 0.98
N VAL A 140 -4.68 9.86 0.41
CA VAL A 140 -3.36 9.26 0.27
C VAL A 140 -2.86 9.51 -1.14
N SER A 141 -1.64 10.00 -1.30
CA SER A 141 -1.01 10.24 -2.60
C SER A 141 0.46 9.85 -2.59
N GLY A 142 1.07 9.72 -3.77
CA GLY A 142 2.52 9.48 -3.91
C GLY A 142 3.00 8.16 -3.31
N LEU A 143 2.15 7.13 -3.23
CA LEU A 143 2.53 5.82 -2.68
C LEU A 143 3.63 5.17 -3.52
N ALA A 144 4.80 4.97 -2.94
CA ALA A 144 5.95 4.36 -3.58
C ALA A 144 6.63 3.35 -2.66
N PHE A 145 6.93 2.17 -3.19
CA PHE A 145 7.74 1.16 -2.49
C PHE A 145 9.23 1.40 -2.76
N GLU A 146 10.08 1.22 -1.75
CA GLU A 146 11.50 1.58 -1.82
C GLU A 146 12.33 0.68 -2.75
N PHE A 147 11.83 -0.51 -3.14
CA PHE A 147 12.51 -1.42 -4.05
C PHE A 147 11.78 -1.57 -5.38
N SER A 148 12.52 -1.58 -6.48
CA SER A 148 12.03 -2.14 -7.74
C SER A 148 11.90 -3.66 -7.65
N GLU A 149 11.06 -4.28 -8.49
CA GLU A 149 10.91 -5.75 -8.54
C GLU A 149 12.27 -6.44 -8.72
N ALA A 150 13.12 -5.93 -9.62
CA ALA A 150 14.43 -6.51 -9.90
C ALA A 150 15.37 -6.44 -8.69
N GLU A 151 15.36 -5.34 -7.93
CA GLU A 151 16.16 -5.20 -6.70
C GLU A 151 15.67 -6.12 -5.60
N TYR A 152 14.35 -6.17 -5.40
CA TYR A 152 13.73 -7.05 -4.43
C TYR A 152 14.09 -8.51 -4.72
N CYS A 153 13.90 -8.97 -5.97
CA CYS A 153 14.24 -10.33 -6.37
C CYS A 153 15.72 -10.67 -6.10
N ARG A 154 16.67 -9.79 -6.45
CA ARG A 154 18.09 -10.02 -6.14
C ARG A 154 18.37 -10.21 -4.64
N LYS A 155 17.68 -9.45 -3.78
CA LYS A 155 17.81 -9.57 -2.32
C LYS A 155 17.23 -10.90 -1.82
N ILE A 156 16.11 -11.34 -2.37
CA ILE A 156 15.53 -12.65 -2.07
C ILE A 156 16.47 -13.79 -2.49
N ASP A 157 17.06 -13.72 -3.69
CA ASP A 157 18.04 -14.72 -4.15
C ASP A 157 19.27 -14.77 -3.23
N ARG A 158 19.72 -13.62 -2.71
CA ARG A 158 20.80 -13.58 -1.72
C ARG A 158 20.39 -14.27 -0.42
N LEU A 159 19.19 -14.04 0.10
CA LEU A 159 18.66 -14.70 1.29
C LEU A 159 18.53 -16.22 1.09
N ARG A 160 18.04 -16.65 -0.07
CA ARG A 160 17.98 -18.08 -0.41
C ARG A 160 19.37 -18.74 -0.45
N ALA A 161 20.40 -18.03 -0.91
CA ALA A 161 21.77 -18.50 -0.84
C ALA A 161 22.26 -18.66 0.61
N GLU A 162 21.92 -17.76 1.52
CA GLU A 162 22.22 -17.88 2.95
C GLU A 162 21.48 -19.06 3.62
N ILE A 163 20.24 -19.31 3.20
CA ILE A 163 19.47 -20.48 3.64
C ILE A 163 20.11 -21.78 3.12
N ALA A 164 20.49 -21.82 1.83
CA ALA A 164 21.18 -22.96 1.23
C ALA A 164 22.51 -23.27 1.93
N ALA A 165 23.24 -22.24 2.36
CA ALA A 165 24.47 -22.37 3.14
C ALA A 165 24.24 -22.81 4.60
N GLY A 166 22.98 -22.93 5.06
CA GLY A 166 22.63 -23.31 6.42
C GLY A 166 22.82 -22.21 7.46
N ASN A 167 23.02 -20.96 7.05
CA ASN A 167 23.25 -19.84 7.96
C ASN A 167 21.95 -19.41 8.66
N VAL A 168 20.81 -19.54 7.99
CA VAL A 168 19.46 -19.27 8.52
C VAL A 168 18.48 -20.27 7.92
N TYR A 169 17.37 -20.54 8.62
CA TYR A 169 16.27 -21.36 8.13
C TYR A 169 15.17 -20.52 7.47
N GLN A 170 14.98 -19.32 8.00
CA GLN A 170 14.02 -18.32 7.54
C GLN A 170 14.51 -16.92 7.90
N THR A 171 14.19 -15.94 7.04
CA THR A 171 14.41 -14.52 7.33
C THR A 171 13.22 -13.72 6.86
N ASN A 172 12.68 -12.85 7.72
CA ASN A 172 11.60 -11.93 7.34
C ASN A 172 12.19 -10.68 6.68
N PHE A 173 12.13 -10.61 5.35
CA PHE A 173 12.64 -9.48 4.58
C PHE A 173 11.53 -8.47 4.29
N THR A 174 11.83 -7.18 4.50
CA THR A 174 10.83 -6.12 4.42
C THR A 174 11.33 -4.90 3.66
N GLY A 175 10.39 -4.07 3.22
CA GLY A 175 10.63 -2.75 2.64
C GLY A 175 9.59 -1.74 3.10
N ARG A 176 9.82 -0.47 2.77
CA ARG A 176 8.98 0.66 3.16
C ARG A 176 8.24 1.21 1.95
N CYS A 177 6.96 1.46 2.16
CA CYS A 177 6.16 2.32 1.29
C CYS A 177 6.13 3.72 1.89
N ARG A 178 6.48 4.71 1.10
CA ARG A 178 6.37 6.14 1.44
C ARG A 178 5.15 6.69 0.74
N PHE A 179 4.44 7.59 1.40
CA PHE A 179 3.27 8.27 0.84
C PHE A 179 3.07 9.62 1.51
N THR A 180 2.23 10.45 0.90
CA THR A 180 1.74 11.69 1.50
C THR A 180 0.29 11.49 1.91
N PHE A 181 -0.07 11.95 3.11
CA PHE A 181 -1.44 11.96 3.60
C PHE A 181 -1.91 13.39 3.86
N GLU A 182 -3.04 13.76 3.28
CA GLU A 182 -3.73 15.02 3.53
C GLU A 182 -5.04 14.77 4.27
N GLY A 183 -5.12 15.23 5.50
CA GLY A 183 -6.26 15.04 6.38
C GLY A 183 -5.84 14.85 7.84
N ALA A 184 -6.81 14.68 8.71
CA ALA A 184 -6.56 14.33 10.11
C ALA A 184 -6.17 12.86 10.23
N PRO A 185 -5.15 12.50 11.04
CA PRO A 185 -4.73 11.10 11.22
C PRO A 185 -5.89 10.16 11.65
N GLU A 186 -6.86 10.69 12.38
CA GLU A 186 -8.07 9.99 12.81
C GLU A 186 -8.91 9.52 11.61
N ALA A 187 -8.96 10.32 10.54
CA ALA A 187 -9.64 9.95 9.30
C ALA A 187 -8.99 8.72 8.65
N LEU A 188 -7.66 8.70 8.60
CA LEU A 188 -6.91 7.54 8.08
C LEU A 188 -7.13 6.32 8.97
N TYR A 189 -7.14 6.47 10.29
CA TYR A 189 -7.39 5.37 11.22
C TYR A 189 -8.76 4.74 10.99
N VAL A 190 -9.82 5.56 10.94
CA VAL A 190 -11.20 5.08 10.69
C VAL A 190 -11.32 4.39 9.32
N ALA A 191 -10.74 4.97 8.28
CA ALA A 191 -10.77 4.41 6.93
C ALA A 191 -10.06 3.05 6.86
N MET A 192 -8.89 2.93 7.48
CA MET A 192 -8.11 1.69 7.54
C MET A 192 -8.80 0.60 8.36
N LYS A 193 -9.33 0.97 9.54
CA LYS A 193 -10.06 0.06 10.42
C LYS A 193 -11.26 -0.60 9.73
N ARG A 194 -12.03 0.18 8.94
CA ARG A 194 -13.17 -0.35 8.18
C ARG A 194 -12.76 -1.37 7.12
N ARG A 195 -11.61 -1.17 6.48
CA ARG A 195 -11.09 -2.07 5.45
C ARG A 195 -10.44 -3.30 6.02
N GLN A 196 -9.80 -3.14 7.17
CA GLN A 196 -9.05 -4.20 7.82
C GLN A 196 -9.30 -4.25 9.32
N PRO A 197 -10.46 -4.74 9.76
CA PRO A 197 -10.71 -5.01 11.17
C PRO A 197 -9.63 -5.93 11.71
N SER A 198 -8.94 -5.51 12.77
CA SER A 198 -7.84 -6.27 13.37
C SER A 198 -8.01 -6.35 14.88
N PRO A 199 -7.70 -7.50 15.51
CA PRO A 199 -7.95 -7.72 16.93
C PRO A 199 -7.11 -6.83 17.85
N TRP A 200 -5.99 -6.29 17.36
CA TRP A 200 -5.04 -5.49 18.13
C TRP A 200 -4.77 -4.15 17.46
N SER A 201 -5.85 -3.37 17.28
CA SER A 201 -5.73 -2.04 16.67
C SER A 201 -5.31 -1.00 17.71
N ALA A 202 -4.50 -0.01 17.28
CA ALA A 202 -4.09 1.09 18.14
C ALA A 202 -3.87 2.37 17.35
N PHE A 203 -4.19 3.50 17.97
CA PHE A 203 -3.87 4.85 17.54
C PHE A 203 -3.03 5.52 18.61
N LEU A 204 -1.84 5.98 18.28
CA LEU A 204 -0.94 6.64 19.23
C LEU A 204 -0.48 7.99 18.67
N ASN A 205 -0.85 9.06 19.33
CA ASN A 205 -0.36 10.40 19.02
C ASN A 205 0.74 10.78 20.02
N THR A 206 2.00 10.71 19.61
CA THR A 206 3.14 11.07 20.46
C THR A 206 3.53 12.55 20.36
N GLY A 207 2.77 13.36 19.60
CA GLY A 207 3.07 14.74 19.29
C GLY A 207 3.82 14.90 17.97
N GLU A 208 5.07 14.46 17.89
CA GLU A 208 5.87 14.52 16.67
C GLU A 208 5.50 13.43 15.66
N ARG A 209 4.94 12.33 16.14
CA ARG A 209 4.60 11.16 15.33
C ARG A 209 3.24 10.61 15.73
N VAL A 210 2.48 10.18 14.74
CA VAL A 210 1.24 9.41 14.95
C VAL A 210 1.48 8.00 14.43
N VAL A 211 1.18 6.99 15.26
CA VAL A 211 1.28 5.57 14.91
C VAL A 211 -0.12 4.98 14.82
N LEU A 212 -0.45 4.41 13.66
CA LEU A 212 -1.71 3.72 13.40
C LEU A 212 -1.40 2.24 13.18
N SER A 213 -1.73 1.40 14.14
CA SER A 213 -1.45 -0.04 14.08
C SER A 213 -2.74 -0.84 13.92
N PHE A 214 -2.80 -1.72 12.92
CA PHE A 214 -3.93 -2.61 12.63
C PHE A 214 -3.44 -4.06 12.67
N SER A 215 -2.73 -4.40 13.75
CA SER A 215 -2.06 -5.68 13.85
C SER A 215 -3.04 -6.84 14.08
N PRO A 216 -2.94 -7.90 13.27
CA PRO A 216 -3.64 -9.14 13.54
C PRO A 216 -2.92 -10.01 14.58
N GLU A 217 -1.63 -9.73 14.87
CA GLU A 217 -0.75 -10.63 15.61
C GLU A 217 -0.46 -10.15 17.03
N LEU A 218 -0.74 -11.01 17.98
CA LEU A 218 -0.36 -10.81 19.38
C LEU A 218 1.12 -11.12 19.59
N PHE A 219 1.88 -10.14 20.06
CA PHE A 219 3.25 -10.36 20.50
C PHE A 219 3.26 -11.12 21.83
N PHE A 220 2.69 -10.55 22.88
CA PHE A 220 2.38 -11.27 24.11
C PHE A 220 1.31 -10.54 24.94
N VAL A 221 0.60 -11.33 25.76
CA VAL A 221 -0.14 -10.84 26.93
C VAL A 221 0.47 -11.41 28.18
N ARG A 222 0.48 -10.62 29.26
CA ARG A 222 0.88 -11.04 30.60
C ARG A 222 -0.23 -10.71 31.58
N SER A 223 -0.51 -11.63 32.49
CA SER A 223 -1.40 -11.45 33.62
C SER A 223 -0.76 -12.06 34.87
N GLY A 224 -0.25 -11.19 35.75
CA GLY A 224 0.59 -11.64 36.86
C GLY A 224 1.85 -12.34 36.35
N ARG A 225 1.98 -13.65 36.67
CA ARG A 225 3.11 -14.48 36.19
C ARG A 225 2.79 -15.25 34.91
N LEU A 226 1.54 -15.36 34.53
CA LEU A 226 1.18 -16.04 33.28
C LEU A 226 1.51 -15.14 32.06
N ILE A 227 2.24 -15.71 31.11
CA ILE A 227 2.52 -15.08 29.81
C ILE A 227 2.03 -15.97 28.67
N GLU A 228 1.45 -15.36 27.65
CA GLU A 228 0.93 -16.02 26.46
C GLU A 228 1.39 -15.28 25.21
N THR A 229 1.79 -16.04 24.19
CA THR A 229 2.06 -15.53 22.83
C THR A 229 1.17 -16.30 21.85
N MET A 230 0.80 -15.65 20.74
CA MET A 230 -0.08 -16.28 19.74
C MET A 230 0.44 -16.03 18.32
N PRO A 231 1.46 -16.80 17.89
CA PRO A 231 1.97 -16.69 16.53
C PRO A 231 0.92 -17.12 15.53
N MET A 232 0.95 -16.45 14.38
CA MET A 232 0.04 -16.75 13.27
C MET A 232 0.81 -16.97 11.97
N LYS A 233 0.38 -17.95 11.20
CA LYS A 233 0.87 -18.26 9.85
C LYS A 233 -0.24 -18.86 9.01
N GLY A 234 -0.23 -18.52 7.73
CA GLY A 234 -1.26 -18.99 6.82
C GLY A 234 -2.56 -18.19 6.93
N THR A 235 -3.08 -17.80 5.78
CA THR A 235 -4.31 -17.00 5.64
C THR A 235 -5.14 -17.60 4.51
N ALA A 236 -6.45 -17.66 4.68
CA ALA A 236 -7.39 -18.01 3.62
C ALA A 236 -8.51 -16.97 3.54
N PRO A 237 -9.05 -16.68 2.35
CA PRO A 237 -10.12 -15.70 2.20
C PRO A 237 -11.42 -16.21 2.80
N ARG A 238 -12.31 -15.29 3.20
CA ARG A 238 -13.70 -15.58 3.50
C ARG A 238 -14.47 -15.76 2.20
N ARG A 239 -15.48 -16.63 2.22
CA ARG A 239 -16.41 -16.85 1.09
C ARG A 239 -17.82 -16.49 1.49
N GLU A 240 -18.63 -16.05 0.54
CA GLU A 240 -20.05 -15.73 0.78
C GLU A 240 -20.87 -16.98 1.06
N ARG A 241 -20.57 -18.08 0.34
CA ARG A 241 -21.24 -19.36 0.55
C ARG A 241 -20.63 -20.08 1.73
N ARG A 242 -21.45 -20.43 2.71
CA ARG A 242 -21.03 -21.08 3.95
C ARG A 242 -20.22 -22.36 3.73
N GLU A 243 -20.58 -23.17 2.75
CA GLU A 243 -19.88 -24.43 2.45
C GLU A 243 -18.46 -24.17 1.91
N GLU A 244 -18.31 -23.20 1.01
CA GLU A 244 -17.02 -22.77 0.47
C GLU A 244 -16.16 -22.15 1.58
N ASP A 245 -16.75 -21.33 2.45
CA ASP A 245 -16.07 -20.70 3.58
C ASP A 245 -15.53 -21.75 4.58
N LEU A 246 -16.32 -22.77 4.89
CA LEU A 246 -15.89 -23.89 5.71
C LEU A 246 -14.80 -24.75 5.04
N ALA A 247 -14.87 -24.91 3.71
CA ALA A 247 -13.86 -25.63 2.93
C ALA A 247 -12.52 -24.89 2.94
N GLU A 248 -12.51 -23.55 2.74
CA GLU A 248 -11.31 -22.71 2.86
C GLU A 248 -10.69 -22.82 4.26
N LYS A 249 -11.52 -22.72 5.30
CA LYS A 249 -11.08 -22.88 6.68
C LYS A 249 -10.44 -24.25 6.94
N ALA A 250 -11.08 -25.32 6.47
CA ALA A 250 -10.57 -26.69 6.61
C ALA A 250 -9.31 -26.93 5.77
N GLY A 251 -9.24 -26.33 4.56
CA GLY A 251 -8.07 -26.37 3.69
C GLY A 251 -6.86 -25.72 4.34
N LEU A 252 -7.06 -24.54 4.95
CA LEU A 252 -6.02 -23.85 5.70
C LEU A 252 -5.46 -24.70 6.84
N ALA A 253 -6.34 -25.32 7.64
CA ALA A 253 -5.95 -26.19 8.76
C ALA A 253 -5.15 -27.42 8.35
N ARG A 254 -5.34 -27.90 7.11
CA ARG A 254 -4.66 -29.09 6.54
C ARG A 254 -3.42 -28.76 5.73
N CYS A 255 -3.18 -27.50 5.39
CA CYS A 255 -2.06 -27.08 4.55
C CYS A 255 -0.71 -27.40 5.24
N GLU A 256 0.03 -28.36 4.72
CA GLU A 256 1.31 -28.83 5.29
C GLU A 256 2.34 -27.70 5.39
N LYS A 257 2.45 -26.86 4.36
CA LYS A 257 3.35 -25.71 4.33
C LYS A 257 3.04 -24.76 5.49
N ASN A 258 1.77 -24.32 5.62
CA ASN A 258 1.37 -23.40 6.69
C ASN A 258 1.57 -23.99 8.08
N ARG A 259 1.33 -25.30 8.25
CA ARG A 259 1.57 -26.01 9.50
C ARG A 259 3.06 -26.07 9.84
N ALA A 260 3.92 -26.37 8.87
CA ALA A 260 5.37 -26.41 9.07
C ALA A 260 5.92 -25.03 9.47
N GLU A 261 5.51 -23.97 8.76
CA GLU A 261 5.90 -22.59 9.10
C GLU A 261 5.39 -22.17 10.48
N ASN A 262 4.14 -22.50 10.82
CA ASN A 262 3.57 -22.21 12.12
C ASN A 262 4.32 -22.95 13.25
N LEU A 263 4.63 -24.24 13.06
CA LEU A 263 5.36 -25.06 14.03
C LEU A 263 6.75 -24.52 14.30
N MET A 264 7.45 -24.04 13.25
CA MET A 264 8.79 -23.44 13.40
C MET A 264 8.73 -22.19 14.29
N ILE A 265 7.73 -21.33 14.11
CA ILE A 265 7.57 -20.12 14.96
C ILE A 265 7.14 -20.50 16.38
N VAL A 266 6.29 -21.51 16.54
CA VAL A 266 5.91 -22.04 17.86
C VAL A 266 7.16 -22.52 18.61
N ASP A 267 8.06 -23.27 17.98
CA ASP A 267 9.30 -23.75 18.61
C ASP A 267 10.25 -22.62 18.96
N LEU A 268 10.37 -21.60 18.10
CA LEU A 268 11.14 -20.40 18.38
C LEU A 268 10.62 -19.67 19.63
N LEU A 269 9.31 -19.46 19.71
CA LEU A 269 8.69 -18.79 20.87
C LEU A 269 8.72 -19.67 22.14
N ARG A 270 8.63 -20.98 22.00
CA ARG A 270 8.86 -21.90 23.15
C ARG A 270 10.27 -21.76 23.69
N ASN A 271 11.28 -21.67 22.82
CA ASN A 271 12.66 -21.42 23.22
C ASN A 271 12.80 -20.05 23.92
N ASP A 272 12.25 -18.98 23.32
CA ASP A 272 12.31 -17.64 23.88
C ASP A 272 11.64 -17.56 25.27
N LEU A 273 10.43 -18.11 25.42
CA LEU A 273 9.75 -18.21 26.72
C LEU A 273 10.50 -19.11 27.71
N GLY A 274 11.14 -20.18 27.24
CA GLY A 274 11.94 -21.07 28.09
C GLY A 274 13.08 -20.37 28.82
N ARG A 275 13.59 -19.25 28.27
CA ARG A 275 14.66 -18.44 28.87
C ARG A 275 14.20 -17.68 30.13
N ILE A 276 12.91 -17.37 30.26
CA ILE A 276 12.34 -16.50 31.31
C ILE A 276 11.25 -17.20 32.16
N CYS A 277 10.70 -18.30 31.70
CA CYS A 277 9.67 -19.06 32.41
C CYS A 277 10.25 -20.12 33.35
N ALA A 278 9.46 -20.56 34.33
CA ALA A 278 9.78 -21.66 35.19
C ALA A 278 9.94 -22.96 34.38
N THR A 279 10.92 -23.78 34.74
CA THR A 279 11.21 -25.02 34.04
C THR A 279 9.98 -25.93 33.99
N GLY A 280 9.64 -26.42 32.79
CA GLY A 280 8.49 -27.30 32.57
C GLY A 280 7.13 -26.57 32.50
N SER A 281 7.09 -25.24 32.65
CA SER A 281 5.84 -24.46 32.55
C SER A 281 5.46 -24.07 31.12
N VAL A 282 6.42 -24.02 30.18
CA VAL A 282 6.16 -23.63 28.80
C VAL A 282 5.44 -24.74 28.05
N ARG A 283 4.26 -24.42 27.53
CA ARG A 283 3.41 -25.37 26.79
C ARG A 283 2.84 -24.71 25.56
N ALA A 284 2.80 -25.46 24.45
CA ALA A 284 2.03 -25.10 23.27
C ALA A 284 0.64 -25.74 23.35
N SER A 285 -0.39 -25.02 23.00
CA SER A 285 -1.79 -25.48 22.97
C SER A 285 -2.51 -24.87 21.76
N GLY A 286 -3.63 -25.48 21.37
CA GLY A 286 -4.38 -24.97 20.21
C GLY A 286 -3.53 -24.91 18.93
N LEU A 287 -2.67 -25.93 18.70
CA LEU A 287 -1.81 -25.99 17.52
C LEU A 287 -2.67 -26.00 16.25
N PHE A 288 -2.34 -25.09 15.31
CA PHE A 288 -2.99 -24.99 13.99
C PHE A 288 -4.49 -24.69 14.07
N GLU A 289 -4.96 -24.03 15.12
CA GLU A 289 -6.34 -23.55 15.19
C GLU A 289 -6.58 -22.52 14.09
N THR A 290 -7.73 -22.63 13.41
CA THR A 290 -8.13 -21.64 12.43
C THR A 290 -9.18 -20.71 13.01
N GLN A 291 -8.81 -19.47 13.26
CA GLN A 291 -9.69 -18.40 13.69
C GLN A 291 -10.30 -17.70 12.46
N SER A 292 -11.57 -17.32 12.57
CA SER A 292 -12.30 -16.61 11.51
C SER A 292 -12.47 -15.14 11.89
N TYR A 293 -11.97 -14.26 11.04
CA TYR A 293 -12.15 -12.81 11.12
C TYR A 293 -13.15 -12.36 10.05
N PRO A 294 -13.63 -11.12 10.07
CA PRO A 294 -14.61 -10.64 9.08
C PRO A 294 -14.18 -10.83 7.62
N THR A 295 -12.89 -10.67 7.32
CA THR A 295 -12.36 -10.67 5.95
C THR A 295 -11.54 -11.91 5.59
N LEU A 296 -11.10 -12.71 6.59
CA LEU A 296 -10.19 -13.84 6.36
C LEU A 296 -10.28 -14.90 7.47
N HIS A 297 -9.77 -16.10 7.16
CA HIS A 297 -9.40 -17.11 8.15
C HIS A 297 -7.89 -17.07 8.39
N GLN A 298 -7.46 -17.28 9.63
CA GLN A 298 -6.06 -17.24 10.02
C GLN A 298 -5.72 -18.49 10.85
N MET A 299 -4.60 -19.13 10.53
CA MET A 299 -4.06 -20.21 11.37
C MET A 299 -3.25 -19.61 12.52
N VAL A 300 -3.57 -20.00 13.74
CA VAL A 300 -2.91 -19.56 14.98
C VAL A 300 -2.50 -20.76 15.83
N SER A 301 -1.51 -20.54 16.69
CA SER A 301 -1.15 -21.47 17.77
C SER A 301 -0.90 -20.64 19.02
N THR A 302 -1.07 -21.24 20.18
CA THR A 302 -0.86 -20.55 21.46
C THR A 302 0.31 -21.16 22.21
N VAL A 303 1.24 -20.31 22.68
CA VAL A 303 2.33 -20.74 23.58
C VAL A 303 2.19 -19.98 24.90
N ARG A 304 2.15 -20.74 26.00
CA ARG A 304 1.98 -20.19 27.36
C ARG A 304 3.13 -20.61 28.25
N GLY A 305 3.44 -19.79 29.24
CA GLY A 305 4.42 -20.11 30.26
C GLY A 305 4.15 -19.34 31.55
N GLU A 306 4.74 -19.80 32.64
CA GLU A 306 4.72 -19.11 33.93
C GLU A 306 6.09 -18.45 34.15
N LEU A 307 6.14 -17.10 34.20
CA LEU A 307 7.36 -16.35 34.44
C LEU A 307 8.00 -16.75 35.79
N ARG A 308 9.32 -16.78 35.83
CA ARG A 308 10.05 -16.91 37.07
C ARG A 308 9.73 -15.76 38.03
N GLU A 309 9.82 -16.00 39.31
CA GLU A 309 9.77 -14.91 40.29
C GLU A 309 10.87 -13.90 40.00
N LYS A 310 10.56 -12.63 40.11
CA LYS A 310 11.50 -11.53 39.84
C LYS A 310 11.97 -11.36 38.37
N THR A 311 11.22 -11.92 37.39
CA THR A 311 11.50 -11.60 35.96
C THR A 311 11.23 -10.12 35.73
N ARG A 312 12.29 -9.36 35.37
CA ARG A 312 12.24 -7.92 35.12
C ARG A 312 11.72 -7.62 33.72
N LEU A 313 11.23 -6.40 33.48
CA LEU A 313 10.81 -5.97 32.16
C LEU A 313 11.94 -6.09 31.12
N HIS A 314 13.15 -5.66 31.47
CA HIS A 314 14.33 -5.79 30.62
C HIS A 314 14.56 -7.25 30.20
N ASP A 315 14.50 -8.22 31.15
CA ASP A 315 14.71 -9.64 30.84
C ASP A 315 13.62 -10.20 29.92
N LEU A 316 12.36 -9.77 30.15
CA LEU A 316 11.21 -10.16 29.34
C LEU A 316 11.38 -9.71 27.88
N PHE A 317 11.65 -8.42 27.66
CA PHE A 317 11.87 -7.89 26.32
C PHE A 317 13.14 -8.44 25.68
N ARG A 318 14.24 -8.58 26.40
CA ARG A 318 15.48 -9.20 25.91
C ARG A 318 15.28 -10.63 25.43
N ALA A 319 14.41 -11.40 26.06
CA ALA A 319 14.14 -12.76 25.65
C ALA A 319 13.24 -12.84 24.40
N LEU A 320 12.24 -11.99 24.31
CA LEU A 320 11.18 -12.10 23.30
C LEU A 320 11.37 -11.16 22.11
N PHE A 321 11.90 -9.95 22.32
CA PHE A 321 11.92 -8.87 21.35
C PHE A 321 13.18 -8.84 20.46
N PRO A 322 13.04 -8.53 19.16
CA PRO A 322 11.80 -8.48 18.40
C PRO A 322 11.18 -9.88 18.23
N SER A 323 9.88 -9.94 17.89
CA SER A 323 9.20 -11.23 17.69
C SER A 323 9.92 -12.10 16.65
N GLY A 324 9.99 -13.39 16.94
CA GLY A 324 10.57 -14.37 16.02
C GLY A 324 9.85 -14.43 14.67
N SER A 325 8.55 -14.14 14.64
CA SER A 325 7.73 -14.13 13.42
C SER A 325 8.14 -13.05 12.41
N VAL A 326 8.75 -11.96 12.88
CA VAL A 326 9.18 -10.81 12.06
C VAL A 326 10.70 -10.66 11.95
N THR A 327 11.45 -11.61 12.50
CA THR A 327 12.92 -11.68 12.40
C THR A 327 13.36 -12.88 11.57
N GLY A 328 13.49 -14.03 12.16
CA GLY A 328 13.89 -15.28 11.51
C GLY A 328 14.59 -16.22 12.48
N ALA A 329 15.09 -17.33 11.96
CA ALA A 329 15.74 -18.36 12.75
C ALA A 329 17.07 -18.79 12.11
N PRO A 330 18.20 -18.76 12.85
CA PRO A 330 18.43 -18.19 14.18
C PRO A 330 18.28 -16.67 14.22
N LYS A 331 17.66 -16.13 15.30
CA LYS A 331 17.27 -14.70 15.40
C LYS A 331 18.41 -13.73 15.13
N VAL A 332 19.57 -13.91 15.78
CA VAL A 332 20.73 -13.02 15.66
C VAL A 332 21.23 -12.95 14.22
N ARG A 333 21.44 -14.11 13.57
CA ARG A 333 21.93 -14.15 12.19
C ARG A 333 20.92 -13.57 11.21
N ALA A 334 19.64 -13.86 11.40
CA ALA A 334 18.56 -13.28 10.58
C ALA A 334 18.55 -11.74 10.71
N MET A 335 18.67 -11.17 11.91
CA MET A 335 18.70 -9.73 12.10
C MET A 335 19.96 -9.07 11.48
N GLN A 336 21.11 -9.74 11.49
CA GLN A 336 22.31 -9.27 10.77
C GLN A 336 22.06 -9.20 9.25
N LEU A 337 21.49 -10.25 8.66
CA LEU A 337 21.15 -10.28 7.23
C LEU A 337 20.10 -9.22 6.87
N ILE A 338 19.09 -9.03 7.69
CA ILE A 338 18.10 -7.96 7.54
C ILE A 338 18.80 -6.61 7.46
N ARG A 339 19.70 -6.34 8.41
CA ARG A 339 20.48 -5.08 8.45
C ARG A 339 21.35 -4.87 7.22
N GLU A 340 21.95 -5.96 6.68
CA GLU A 340 22.78 -5.92 5.47
C GLU A 340 21.94 -5.64 4.21
N LEU A 341 20.70 -6.11 4.15
CA LEU A 341 19.90 -6.11 2.92
C LEU A 341 18.83 -5.02 2.87
N GLU A 342 18.26 -4.62 3.98
CA GLU A 342 17.27 -3.53 4.02
C GLU A 342 17.95 -2.17 3.89
N GLN A 343 17.27 -1.20 3.27
CA GLN A 343 17.86 0.12 2.94
C GLN A 343 17.49 1.21 3.95
N SER A 344 16.47 0.96 4.77
CA SER A 344 15.96 1.92 5.75
C SER A 344 15.60 1.21 7.07
N PRO A 345 15.64 1.92 8.22
CA PRO A 345 15.22 1.35 9.50
C PRO A 345 13.74 0.97 9.47
N ARG A 346 13.41 -0.03 10.27
CA ARG A 346 12.02 -0.49 10.39
C ARG A 346 11.16 0.44 11.24
N GLY A 347 11.74 1.12 12.22
CA GLY A 347 11.03 2.00 13.13
C GLY A 347 10.03 1.24 13.98
N VAL A 348 8.81 1.75 14.09
CA VAL A 348 7.73 1.07 14.82
C VAL A 348 7.30 -0.22 14.11
N TYR A 349 7.36 -0.25 12.78
CA TYR A 349 7.01 -1.44 12.02
C TYR A 349 7.85 -2.64 12.43
N THR A 350 7.20 -3.79 12.66
CA THR A 350 7.80 -5.03 13.22
C THR A 350 8.39 -4.92 14.62
N GLY A 351 8.18 -3.77 15.28
CA GLY A 351 8.38 -3.60 16.70
C GLY A 351 7.17 -4.09 17.50
N ALA A 352 6.88 -3.43 18.62
CA ALA A 352 5.74 -3.74 19.48
C ALA A 352 5.00 -2.48 19.90
N VAL A 353 3.67 -2.52 19.86
CA VAL A 353 2.76 -1.46 20.32
C VAL A 353 1.87 -2.03 21.43
N GLY A 354 1.77 -1.35 22.55
CA GLY A 354 1.00 -1.90 23.65
C GLY A 354 1.01 -1.07 24.92
N PHE A 355 0.56 -1.69 25.99
CA PHE A 355 0.43 -1.06 27.31
C PHE A 355 0.83 -2.01 28.44
N MET A 356 1.13 -1.42 29.59
CA MET A 356 1.45 -2.08 30.85
C MET A 356 0.68 -1.42 31.99
N LEU A 357 0.01 -2.22 32.80
CA LEU A 357 -0.77 -1.76 33.95
C LEU A 357 -0.14 -2.22 35.27
N PRO A 358 -0.24 -1.45 36.35
CA PRO A 358 0.46 -1.71 37.61
C PRO A 358 0.06 -3.05 38.28
N GLU A 359 -1.14 -3.57 37.99
CA GLU A 359 -1.56 -4.88 38.46
C GLU A 359 -0.87 -6.07 37.76
N GLY A 360 0.14 -5.81 36.91
CA GLY A 360 0.90 -6.82 36.18
C GLY A 360 0.22 -7.33 34.91
N ARG A 361 -0.81 -6.63 34.41
CA ARG A 361 -1.40 -6.87 33.09
C ARG A 361 -0.64 -6.09 32.03
N MET A 362 -0.22 -6.77 30.98
CA MET A 362 0.42 -6.18 29.80
C MET A 362 -0.16 -6.79 28.54
N ALA A 363 -0.26 -6.02 27.47
CA ALA A 363 -0.62 -6.51 26.15
C ALA A 363 0.15 -5.73 25.08
N PHE A 364 0.83 -6.46 24.20
CA PHE A 364 1.58 -5.92 23.08
C PHE A 364 1.25 -6.68 21.81
N ASN A 365 1.06 -5.95 20.72
CA ASN A 365 0.98 -6.55 19.40
C ASN A 365 2.36 -6.56 18.73
N VAL A 366 2.52 -7.38 17.68
CA VAL A 366 3.60 -7.22 16.71
C VAL A 366 3.17 -6.12 15.76
N ALA A 367 3.91 -5.04 15.67
CA ALA A 367 3.51 -3.84 14.92
C ALA A 367 3.63 -4.05 13.40
N ILE A 368 2.87 -5.00 12.84
CA ILE A 368 2.66 -5.18 11.40
C ILE A 368 1.36 -4.49 10.98
N ARG A 369 1.22 -4.21 9.68
CA ARG A 369 0.10 -3.38 9.17
C ARG A 369 0.00 -2.05 9.93
N THR A 370 1.16 -1.45 10.13
CA THR A 370 1.32 -0.26 10.94
C THR A 370 1.82 0.89 10.08
N ILE A 371 1.19 2.04 10.24
CA ILE A 371 1.51 3.30 9.59
C ILE A 371 2.17 4.22 10.62
N GLU A 372 3.21 4.90 10.21
CA GLU A 372 3.80 6.02 10.94
C GLU A 372 3.56 7.30 10.13
N LEU A 373 2.96 8.31 10.76
CA LEU A 373 2.80 9.64 10.17
C LEU A 373 3.67 10.64 10.92
N GLN A 374 4.39 11.46 10.16
CA GLN A 374 5.12 12.62 10.67
C GLN A 374 4.75 13.84 9.80
N GLY A 375 3.91 14.71 10.34
CA GLY A 375 3.24 15.70 9.55
C GLY A 375 2.41 15.05 8.43
N ARG A 376 2.68 15.41 7.17
CA ARG A 376 2.04 14.81 5.99
C ARG A 376 2.75 13.56 5.46
N SER A 377 3.96 13.28 5.93
CA SER A 377 4.75 12.14 5.45
C SER A 377 4.30 10.86 6.14
N GLY A 378 3.96 9.85 5.35
CA GLY A 378 3.54 8.53 5.80
C GLY A 378 4.55 7.45 5.45
N LEU A 379 4.76 6.51 6.37
CA LEU A 379 5.53 5.29 6.18
C LEU A 379 4.65 4.07 6.48
N TYR A 380 4.72 3.07 5.62
CA TYR A 380 4.05 1.78 5.80
C TYR A 380 5.00 0.64 5.47
N GLY A 381 5.26 -0.23 6.43
CA GLY A 381 6.13 -1.39 6.22
C GLY A 381 5.39 -2.58 5.62
N THR A 382 6.04 -3.28 4.70
CA THR A 382 5.55 -4.56 4.13
C THR A 382 6.70 -5.52 3.88
N GLY A 383 6.42 -6.81 3.93
CA GLY A 383 7.42 -7.85 3.72
C GLY A 383 6.85 -9.24 3.87
N SER A 384 7.71 -10.25 3.74
CA SER A 384 7.36 -11.66 3.89
C SER A 384 8.49 -12.48 4.50
N GLY A 385 8.15 -13.65 5.02
CA GLY A 385 9.10 -14.61 5.55
C GLY A 385 9.69 -15.45 4.41
N ILE A 386 10.96 -15.26 4.16
CA ILE A 386 11.68 -15.94 3.07
C ILE A 386 12.21 -17.29 3.57
N VAL A 387 11.83 -18.34 2.87
CA VAL A 387 12.25 -19.72 3.07
C VAL A 387 12.93 -20.28 1.80
N TRP A 388 13.46 -21.49 1.87
CA TRP A 388 14.13 -22.13 0.73
C TRP A 388 13.30 -22.15 -0.57
N ASP A 389 12.01 -22.46 -0.45
CA ASP A 389 11.09 -22.61 -1.58
C ASP A 389 10.45 -21.27 -2.03
N SER A 390 10.83 -20.13 -1.44
CA SER A 390 10.29 -18.83 -1.82
C SER A 390 10.63 -18.47 -3.26
N ASP A 391 9.62 -18.13 -4.07
CA ASP A 391 9.80 -17.58 -5.41
C ASP A 391 9.92 -16.03 -5.31
N PRO A 392 11.03 -15.43 -5.77
CA PRO A 392 11.29 -14.01 -5.60
C PRO A 392 10.19 -13.08 -6.13
N ARG A 393 9.60 -13.45 -7.29
CA ARG A 393 8.54 -12.64 -7.89
C ARG A 393 7.20 -12.81 -7.19
N ALA A 394 6.92 -14.02 -6.67
CA ALA A 394 5.72 -14.25 -5.86
C ALA A 394 5.79 -13.46 -4.54
N GLU A 395 6.95 -13.45 -3.88
CA GLU A 395 7.17 -12.67 -2.66
C GLU A 395 7.02 -11.15 -2.91
N TYR A 396 7.57 -10.64 -4.02
CA TYR A 396 7.35 -9.24 -4.42
C TYR A 396 5.87 -8.92 -4.62
N ARG A 397 5.14 -9.78 -5.36
CA ARG A 397 3.69 -9.61 -5.57
C ARG A 397 2.91 -9.66 -4.27
N GLU A 398 3.30 -10.52 -3.33
CA GLU A 398 2.69 -10.57 -1.99
C GLU A 398 2.92 -9.28 -1.21
N CYS A 399 4.13 -8.71 -1.25
CA CYS A 399 4.42 -7.40 -0.67
C CYS A 399 3.53 -6.31 -1.27
N MET A 400 3.40 -6.28 -2.61
CA MET A 400 2.54 -5.30 -3.29
C MET A 400 1.06 -5.51 -2.96
N LEU A 401 0.61 -6.76 -2.80
CA LEU A 401 -0.75 -7.05 -2.37
C LEU A 401 -1.05 -6.47 -0.98
N LYS A 402 -0.09 -6.55 -0.06
CA LYS A 402 -0.22 -5.99 1.30
C LYS A 402 -0.30 -4.45 1.31
N THR A 403 0.22 -3.77 0.28
CA THR A 403 0.11 -2.31 0.15
C THR A 403 -1.25 -1.85 -0.37
N ARG A 404 -2.07 -2.74 -0.92
CA ARG A 404 -3.39 -2.41 -1.47
C ARG A 404 -4.30 -1.72 -0.47
N ILE A 405 -4.14 -1.99 0.80
CA ILE A 405 -4.90 -1.32 1.85
C ILE A 405 -4.74 0.21 1.82
N LEU A 406 -3.57 0.71 1.42
CA LEU A 406 -3.29 2.13 1.22
C LEU A 406 -3.64 2.60 -0.19
N SER A 407 -3.28 1.81 -1.22
CA SER A 407 -3.58 2.18 -2.61
C SER A 407 -5.07 2.29 -2.88
N ASP A 408 -5.88 1.52 -2.16
CA ASP A 408 -7.34 1.62 -2.23
C ASP A 408 -7.91 2.86 -1.48
N LEU A 409 -7.09 3.57 -0.70
CA LEU A 409 -7.39 4.88 -0.10
C LEU A 409 -6.92 6.05 -0.98
N VAL A 410 -6.07 5.81 -1.94
CA VAL A 410 -5.81 6.76 -3.02
C VAL A 410 -7.17 6.98 -3.69
N PRO A 411 -7.68 8.21 -3.78
CA PRO A 411 -8.90 8.45 -4.53
C PRO A 411 -8.75 7.76 -5.88
N PRO A 412 -9.74 7.01 -6.36
CA PRO A 412 -9.64 6.43 -7.67
C PRO A 412 -9.30 7.59 -8.61
N ALA A 413 -8.12 7.54 -9.23
CA ALA A 413 -7.82 8.42 -10.36
C ALA A 413 -9.07 8.37 -11.23
N ALA A 414 -9.69 9.53 -11.46
CA ALA A 414 -10.99 9.77 -12.08
C ALA A 414 -11.75 8.48 -12.47
N PRO A 415 -13.03 8.29 -12.17
CA PRO A 415 -13.72 6.99 -12.18
C PRO A 415 -13.27 6.15 -13.37
N LEU A 416 -12.75 4.95 -13.12
CA LEU A 416 -12.18 4.07 -14.15
C LEU A 416 -13.08 4.13 -15.38
N PRO A 417 -12.55 4.45 -16.55
CA PRO A 417 -13.36 4.65 -17.72
C PRO A 417 -14.22 3.40 -17.97
N PRO A 418 -15.45 3.54 -18.43
CA PRO A 418 -16.32 2.41 -18.76
C PRO A 418 -15.72 1.51 -19.85
N GLY A 419 -14.60 1.91 -20.44
CA GLY A 419 -13.82 1.15 -21.39
C GLY A 419 -12.69 1.95 -22.02
N ILE A 420 -11.88 1.26 -22.80
CA ILE A 420 -10.81 1.81 -23.64
C ILE A 420 -11.04 1.38 -25.08
N PHE A 421 -10.45 2.11 -26.03
CA PHE A 421 -10.65 1.76 -27.42
C PHE A 421 -9.41 2.03 -28.27
N GLU A 422 -9.36 1.36 -29.42
CA GLU A 422 -8.40 1.63 -30.48
C GLU A 422 -9.11 2.08 -31.75
N THR A 423 -8.44 2.89 -32.55
CA THR A 423 -8.91 3.28 -33.87
C THR A 423 -7.81 2.94 -34.88
N MET A 424 -8.10 1.96 -35.71
CA MET A 424 -7.19 1.40 -36.71
C MET A 424 -7.65 1.72 -38.12
N GLN A 425 -6.73 1.83 -39.04
CA GLN A 425 -7.03 1.85 -40.46
C GLN A 425 -6.93 0.43 -41.02
N TRP A 426 -8.01 0.00 -41.68
CA TRP A 426 -7.98 -1.10 -42.64
C TRP A 426 -7.66 -0.53 -44.02
N ASN A 427 -6.55 -0.97 -44.64
CA ASN A 427 -6.11 -0.44 -45.92
C ASN A 427 -6.68 -1.16 -47.17
N GLY A 428 -7.52 -2.14 -46.96
CA GLY A 428 -8.07 -3.07 -47.94
C GLY A 428 -7.49 -4.48 -47.86
N TRP A 429 -6.38 -4.66 -47.13
CA TRP A 429 -5.64 -5.92 -47.03
C TRP A 429 -5.32 -6.30 -45.59
N GLU A 430 -4.95 -5.32 -44.75
CA GLU A 430 -4.50 -5.51 -43.38
C GLU A 430 -4.85 -4.32 -42.50
N PHE A 431 -4.87 -4.55 -41.16
CA PHE A 431 -4.91 -3.47 -40.18
C PHE A 431 -3.52 -2.86 -40.01
N LEU A 432 -3.39 -1.58 -40.31
CA LEU A 432 -2.13 -0.86 -40.15
C LEU A 432 -1.73 -0.79 -38.66
N LEU A 433 -0.48 -1.15 -38.35
CA LEU A 433 0.10 -1.12 -37.00
C LEU A 433 -0.70 -1.93 -35.97
N ALA A 434 -1.35 -3.02 -36.38
CA ALA A 434 -2.18 -3.87 -35.53
C ALA A 434 -1.47 -4.32 -34.24
N GLY A 435 -0.22 -4.73 -34.34
CA GLY A 435 0.60 -5.15 -33.20
C GLY A 435 0.83 -4.03 -32.18
N ASP A 436 1.11 -2.80 -32.65
CA ASP A 436 1.30 -1.62 -31.78
C ASP A 436 -0.01 -1.18 -31.12
N HIS A 437 -1.15 -1.29 -31.81
CA HIS A 437 -2.48 -1.05 -31.25
C HIS A 437 -2.83 -2.03 -30.15
N LEU A 438 -2.64 -3.34 -30.41
CA LEU A 438 -2.86 -4.38 -29.41
C LEU A 438 -1.95 -4.22 -28.18
N ALA A 439 -0.67 -3.90 -28.39
CA ALA A 439 0.26 -3.66 -27.30
C ALA A 439 -0.18 -2.48 -26.40
N ARG A 440 -0.67 -1.38 -26.98
CA ARG A 440 -1.20 -0.25 -26.22
C ARG A 440 -2.50 -0.60 -25.49
N LEU A 441 -3.43 -1.29 -26.15
CA LEU A 441 -4.67 -1.75 -25.53
C LEU A 441 -4.38 -2.63 -24.32
N THR A 442 -3.46 -3.63 -24.46
CA THR A 442 -3.04 -4.51 -23.37
C THR A 442 -2.44 -3.72 -22.21
N ALA A 443 -1.47 -2.82 -22.50
CA ALA A 443 -0.84 -2.02 -21.46
C ALA A 443 -1.86 -1.13 -20.72
N SER A 444 -2.80 -0.53 -21.45
CA SER A 444 -3.87 0.28 -20.85
C SER A 444 -4.86 -0.57 -20.04
N ALA A 445 -5.26 -1.73 -20.53
CA ALA A 445 -6.15 -2.63 -19.79
C ALA A 445 -5.52 -3.10 -18.48
N THR A 446 -4.23 -3.48 -18.51
CA THR A 446 -3.47 -3.86 -17.30
C THR A 446 -3.36 -2.71 -16.31
N ALA A 447 -2.98 -1.51 -16.78
CA ALA A 447 -2.80 -0.33 -15.93
C ALA A 447 -4.12 0.13 -15.27
N LEU A 448 -5.24 -0.02 -15.99
CA LEU A 448 -6.58 0.37 -15.53
C LEU A 448 -7.35 -0.78 -14.84
N GLY A 449 -6.76 -1.96 -14.71
CA GLY A 449 -7.41 -3.11 -14.06
C GLY A 449 -8.68 -3.60 -14.78
N LEU A 450 -8.75 -3.43 -16.12
CA LEU A 450 -9.87 -3.91 -16.91
C LEU A 450 -9.74 -5.41 -17.17
N ALA A 451 -10.85 -6.14 -17.17
CA ALA A 451 -10.87 -7.53 -17.62
C ALA A 451 -10.40 -7.60 -19.08
N PHE A 452 -9.49 -8.53 -19.38
CA PHE A 452 -8.81 -8.58 -20.68
C PHE A 452 -8.43 -10.01 -21.06
N ASP A 453 -8.95 -10.46 -22.20
CA ASP A 453 -8.54 -11.71 -22.85
C ASP A 453 -7.94 -11.36 -24.23
N ARG A 454 -6.61 -11.46 -24.31
CA ARG A 454 -5.87 -11.11 -25.53
C ARG A 454 -6.21 -12.02 -26.70
N ASP A 455 -6.38 -13.31 -26.46
CA ASP A 455 -6.64 -14.29 -27.52
C ASP A 455 -8.05 -14.13 -28.08
N ALA A 456 -9.02 -13.84 -27.23
CA ALA A 456 -10.37 -13.51 -27.65
C ALA A 456 -10.41 -12.23 -28.51
N ILE A 457 -9.64 -11.20 -28.16
CA ILE A 457 -9.54 -9.96 -28.96
C ILE A 457 -8.88 -10.23 -30.33
N VAL A 458 -7.80 -11.01 -30.36
CA VAL A 458 -7.14 -11.38 -31.62
C VAL A 458 -8.08 -12.19 -32.50
N ALA A 459 -8.83 -13.16 -31.93
CA ALA A 459 -9.82 -13.94 -32.66
C ALA A 459 -10.94 -13.04 -33.24
N ALA A 460 -11.42 -12.07 -32.47
CA ALA A 460 -12.44 -11.10 -32.94
C ALA A 460 -11.91 -10.22 -34.10
N LEU A 461 -10.64 -9.78 -34.03
CA LEU A 461 -10.00 -9.02 -35.10
C LEU A 461 -9.82 -9.87 -36.36
N LEU A 462 -9.41 -11.12 -36.25
CA LEU A 462 -9.32 -12.05 -37.40
C LEU A 462 -10.68 -12.34 -38.03
N GLY A 463 -11.74 -12.42 -37.20
CA GLY A 463 -13.12 -12.49 -37.69
C GLY A 463 -13.51 -11.25 -38.50
N LYS A 464 -13.20 -10.07 -37.95
CA LYS A 464 -13.48 -8.78 -38.60
C LYS A 464 -12.66 -8.60 -39.89
N GLU A 465 -11.42 -9.03 -39.91
CA GLU A 465 -10.59 -9.01 -41.13
C GLU A 465 -11.24 -9.76 -42.28
N ARG A 466 -11.76 -10.97 -42.04
CA ARG A 466 -12.48 -11.78 -43.05
C ARG A 466 -13.71 -11.04 -43.60
N GLU A 467 -14.49 -10.40 -42.74
CA GLU A 467 -15.61 -9.57 -43.12
C GLU A 467 -15.18 -8.40 -44.01
N LEU A 468 -14.12 -7.68 -43.59
CA LEU A 468 -13.63 -6.49 -44.28
C LEU A 468 -13.00 -6.81 -45.64
N ARG A 469 -12.38 -7.96 -45.80
CA ARG A 469 -11.88 -8.43 -47.11
C ARG A 469 -13.02 -8.61 -48.10
N ALA A 470 -14.19 -9.13 -47.67
CA ALA A 470 -15.35 -9.28 -48.50
C ALA A 470 -15.98 -7.93 -48.88
N LEU A 471 -15.95 -6.93 -48.01
CA LEU A 471 -16.51 -5.60 -48.22
C LEU A 471 -15.66 -4.71 -49.12
N GLY A 472 -14.33 -4.94 -49.17
CA GLY A 472 -13.36 -4.16 -49.93
C GLY A 472 -13.19 -2.73 -49.42
N GLY A 473 -12.20 -2.02 -49.98
CA GLY A 473 -11.94 -0.60 -49.73
C GLY A 473 -11.29 -0.32 -48.38
N ARG A 474 -10.94 0.94 -48.16
CA ARG A 474 -10.39 1.41 -46.88
C ARG A 474 -11.48 1.66 -45.87
N ARG A 475 -11.19 1.34 -44.59
CA ARG A 475 -12.14 1.53 -43.49
C ARG A 475 -11.47 2.04 -42.23
N ARG A 476 -12.20 2.86 -41.50
CA ARG A 476 -11.92 3.16 -40.10
C ARG A 476 -12.52 2.07 -39.25
N VAL A 477 -11.70 1.42 -38.43
CA VAL A 477 -12.13 0.33 -37.53
C VAL A 477 -11.91 0.77 -36.10
N ARG A 478 -12.96 0.69 -35.29
CA ARG A 478 -12.93 0.96 -33.86
C ARG A 478 -13.08 -0.36 -33.11
N LEU A 479 -12.06 -0.70 -32.34
CA LEU A 479 -12.04 -1.80 -31.38
C LEU A 479 -12.25 -1.20 -29.99
N ALA A 480 -13.30 -1.54 -29.29
CA ALA A 480 -13.52 -1.13 -27.91
C ALA A 480 -13.49 -2.34 -26.98
N LEU A 481 -12.78 -2.18 -25.86
CA LEU A 481 -12.75 -3.09 -24.72
C LEU A 481 -13.53 -2.44 -23.58
N HIS A 482 -14.63 -3.08 -23.17
CA HIS A 482 -15.49 -2.62 -22.10
C HIS A 482 -14.92 -3.07 -20.72
N ARG A 483 -15.40 -2.45 -19.66
CA ARG A 483 -14.94 -2.70 -18.29
C ARG A 483 -15.10 -4.15 -17.85
N ASP A 484 -16.15 -4.82 -18.31
CA ASP A 484 -16.49 -6.22 -18.03
C ASP A 484 -15.69 -7.23 -18.88
N GLY A 485 -14.79 -6.74 -19.75
CA GLY A 485 -14.03 -7.57 -20.69
C GLY A 485 -14.71 -7.79 -22.03
N GLY A 486 -15.94 -7.30 -22.20
CA GLY A 486 -16.66 -7.35 -23.47
C GLY A 486 -15.92 -6.60 -24.58
N VAL A 487 -15.88 -7.17 -25.78
CA VAL A 487 -15.21 -6.59 -26.95
C VAL A 487 -16.24 -6.23 -28.03
N SER A 488 -16.15 -5.02 -28.56
CA SER A 488 -16.96 -4.62 -29.71
C SER A 488 -16.08 -4.05 -30.82
N ILE A 489 -16.35 -4.44 -32.07
CA ILE A 489 -15.60 -3.97 -33.24
C ILE A 489 -16.59 -3.41 -34.25
N THR A 490 -16.48 -2.12 -34.54
CA THR A 490 -17.27 -1.43 -35.57
C THR A 490 -16.38 -0.97 -36.70
N SER A 491 -16.94 -0.81 -37.90
CA SER A 491 -16.20 -0.31 -39.05
C SER A 491 -17.07 0.56 -39.93
N GLU A 492 -16.49 1.61 -40.48
CA GLU A 492 -17.13 2.52 -41.43
C GLU A 492 -16.20 2.79 -42.62
N PRO A 493 -16.73 3.10 -43.82
CA PRO A 493 -15.92 3.52 -44.94
C PRO A 493 -15.03 4.71 -44.60
N PHE A 494 -13.81 4.71 -45.13
CA PHE A 494 -12.85 5.76 -44.86
C PHE A 494 -12.06 6.12 -46.11
N SER A 495 -11.93 7.43 -46.37
CA SER A 495 -11.10 7.98 -47.43
C SER A 495 -10.02 8.89 -46.85
N LEU A 496 -8.82 8.79 -47.38
CA LEU A 496 -7.76 9.76 -47.06
C LEU A 496 -8.06 11.07 -47.79
N ASP A 497 -7.83 12.17 -47.06
CA ASP A 497 -7.83 13.49 -47.67
C ASP A 497 -6.66 13.61 -48.67
N GLN A 498 -6.95 13.78 -49.92
CA GLN A 498 -6.00 13.92 -51.01
C GLN A 498 -5.78 15.37 -51.44
N SER A 499 -6.40 16.35 -50.76
CA SER A 499 -6.31 17.77 -51.14
C SER A 499 -4.90 18.35 -51.02
N GLY A 500 -4.05 17.74 -50.21
CA GLY A 500 -2.71 18.22 -49.89
C GLY A 500 -2.68 19.54 -49.09
N GLN A 501 -3.84 20.06 -48.73
CA GLN A 501 -3.96 21.28 -47.94
C GLN A 501 -3.55 21.02 -46.46
N PRO A 502 -2.89 22.01 -45.83
CA PRO A 502 -2.59 21.90 -44.40
C PRO A 502 -3.87 21.85 -43.56
N VAL A 503 -3.82 21.07 -42.49
CA VAL A 503 -4.89 21.06 -41.50
C VAL A 503 -4.84 22.35 -40.71
N ARG A 504 -5.91 23.13 -40.74
CA ARG A 504 -6.04 24.33 -39.89
C ARG A 504 -6.26 23.88 -38.44
N VAL A 505 -5.43 24.39 -37.54
CA VAL A 505 -5.37 23.96 -36.13
C VAL A 505 -5.55 25.17 -35.23
N CYS A 506 -6.47 25.10 -34.28
CA CYS A 506 -6.63 26.08 -33.20
C CYS A 506 -6.09 25.55 -31.87
N ILE A 507 -5.97 26.43 -30.88
CA ILE A 507 -5.69 26.08 -29.50
C ILE A 507 -7.03 25.90 -28.78
N ALA A 508 -7.18 24.82 -28.06
CA ALA A 508 -8.35 24.56 -27.22
C ALA A 508 -8.43 25.57 -26.06
N SER A 509 -9.62 26.00 -25.71
CA SER A 509 -9.85 26.96 -24.62
C SER A 509 -9.59 26.34 -23.22
N GLU A 510 -9.73 25.03 -23.13
CA GLU A 510 -9.55 24.26 -21.88
C GLU A 510 -8.14 23.66 -21.82
N GLN A 511 -7.47 23.82 -20.69
CA GLN A 511 -6.17 23.18 -20.41
C GLN A 511 -6.37 21.78 -19.83
N VAL A 512 -5.35 20.93 -19.97
CA VAL A 512 -5.27 19.61 -19.35
C VAL A 512 -4.31 19.66 -18.17
N ASP A 513 -4.57 18.83 -17.15
CA ASP A 513 -3.64 18.59 -16.05
C ASP A 513 -2.66 17.48 -16.46
N SER A 514 -1.38 17.80 -16.59
CA SER A 514 -0.35 16.83 -17.01
C SER A 514 -0.19 15.66 -16.01
N GLY A 515 -0.68 15.83 -14.78
CA GLY A 515 -0.73 14.80 -13.75
C GLY A 515 -1.88 13.80 -13.93
N ASP A 516 -2.89 14.10 -14.76
CA ASP A 516 -4.03 13.21 -14.99
C ASP A 516 -3.58 11.88 -15.66
N PRO A 517 -3.64 10.75 -14.95
CA PRO A 517 -3.20 9.46 -15.49
C PRO A 517 -4.05 8.98 -16.67
N LEU A 518 -5.31 9.44 -16.81
CA LEU A 518 -6.19 9.05 -17.91
C LEU A 518 -5.74 9.60 -19.26
N LEU A 519 -4.95 10.69 -19.31
CA LEU A 519 -4.39 11.21 -20.55
C LEU A 519 -3.48 10.21 -21.27
N ARG A 520 -2.87 9.29 -20.53
CA ARG A 520 -2.00 8.23 -21.08
C ARG A 520 -2.76 7.07 -21.71
N HIS A 521 -4.09 7.03 -21.54
CA HIS A 521 -4.95 5.94 -21.98
C HIS A 521 -6.00 6.41 -22.98
N LYS A 522 -6.22 5.63 -24.05
CA LYS A 522 -7.27 5.93 -25.03
C LYS A 522 -8.62 5.47 -24.50
N SER A 523 -9.14 6.22 -23.53
CA SER A 523 -10.40 5.90 -22.85
C SER A 523 -11.62 6.38 -23.64
N VAL A 524 -12.79 5.79 -23.33
CA VAL A 524 -14.09 6.26 -23.88
C VAL A 524 -14.54 7.56 -23.20
N VAL A 525 -13.96 7.93 -22.05
CA VAL A 525 -14.19 9.22 -21.38
C VAL A 525 -13.32 10.27 -22.08
N ARG A 526 -13.89 10.94 -23.06
CA ARG A 526 -13.18 11.94 -23.86
C ARG A 526 -14.03 13.16 -24.22
N GLU A 527 -14.97 13.46 -23.37
CA GLU A 527 -15.93 14.57 -23.58
C GLU A 527 -15.22 15.91 -23.82
N ARG A 528 -14.11 16.17 -23.11
CA ARG A 528 -13.23 17.34 -23.32
C ARG A 528 -12.70 17.42 -24.74
N TYR A 529 -12.10 16.31 -25.22
CA TYR A 529 -11.54 16.23 -26.56
C TYR A 529 -12.62 16.31 -27.64
N ASP A 530 -13.75 15.63 -27.44
CA ASP A 530 -14.84 15.62 -28.41
C ASP A 530 -15.56 16.97 -28.48
N ARG A 531 -15.66 17.71 -27.37
CA ARG A 531 -16.18 19.07 -27.31
C ARG A 531 -15.24 20.04 -28.07
N ALA A 532 -13.96 20.06 -27.69
CA ALA A 532 -12.98 20.94 -28.32
C ALA A 532 -12.86 20.69 -29.85
N PHE A 533 -12.96 19.40 -30.26
CA PHE A 533 -12.94 19.05 -31.67
C PHE A 533 -14.19 19.58 -32.43
N ARG A 534 -15.39 19.47 -31.85
CA ARG A 534 -16.63 20.01 -32.42
C ARG A 534 -16.56 21.55 -32.54
N GLU A 535 -16.16 22.24 -31.48
CA GLU A 535 -16.00 23.68 -31.47
C GLU A 535 -14.99 24.17 -32.55
N ALA A 536 -13.89 23.41 -32.71
CA ALA A 536 -12.93 23.65 -33.76
C ALA A 536 -13.56 23.50 -35.16
N GLN A 537 -14.32 22.41 -35.39
CA GLN A 537 -14.98 22.16 -36.67
C GLN A 537 -16.01 23.25 -37.01
N GLU A 538 -16.82 23.69 -36.06
CA GLU A 538 -17.78 24.78 -36.23
C GLU A 538 -17.12 26.09 -36.68
N LYS A 539 -15.85 26.30 -36.28
CA LYS A 539 -15.03 27.46 -36.67
C LYS A 539 -14.17 27.21 -37.92
N GLY A 540 -14.35 26.06 -38.58
CA GLY A 540 -13.64 25.70 -39.82
C GLY A 540 -12.20 25.20 -39.58
N PHE A 541 -11.86 24.73 -38.38
CA PHE A 541 -10.60 24.07 -38.06
C PHE A 541 -10.72 22.55 -38.17
N GLY A 542 -9.62 21.88 -38.51
CA GLY A 542 -9.56 20.44 -38.63
C GLY A 542 -8.99 19.72 -37.39
N GLU A 543 -8.48 20.49 -36.39
CA GLU A 543 -7.89 19.97 -35.16
C GLU A 543 -7.86 21.07 -34.09
N ALA A 544 -7.92 20.66 -32.79
CA ALA A 544 -7.72 21.51 -31.63
C ALA A 544 -6.56 20.98 -30.79
N LEU A 545 -5.53 21.80 -30.52
CA LEU A 545 -4.40 21.45 -29.66
C LEU A 545 -4.65 21.87 -28.21
N PHE A 546 -4.26 21.03 -27.28
CA PHE A 546 -4.34 21.31 -25.85
C PHE A 546 -3.01 21.79 -25.28
N LEU A 547 -3.11 22.67 -24.29
CA LEU A 547 -2.02 23.07 -23.41
C LEU A 547 -2.21 22.40 -22.05
N ASN A 548 -1.11 22.13 -21.35
CA ASN A 548 -1.17 21.75 -19.94
C ASN A 548 -1.10 23.00 -19.03
N GLU A 549 -1.15 22.78 -17.73
CA GLU A 549 -1.07 23.80 -16.68
C GLU A 549 0.25 24.60 -16.70
N ARG A 550 1.30 24.10 -17.38
CA ARG A 550 2.59 24.75 -17.56
C ARG A 550 2.70 25.56 -18.87
N GLY A 551 1.61 25.61 -19.65
CA GLY A 551 1.61 26.25 -20.97
C GLY A 551 2.37 25.48 -22.05
N GLU A 552 2.65 24.20 -21.83
CA GLU A 552 3.27 23.32 -22.81
C GLU A 552 2.21 22.69 -23.71
N ILE A 553 2.53 22.55 -25.00
CA ILE A 553 1.70 21.80 -25.95
C ILE A 553 1.68 20.32 -25.53
N THR A 554 0.51 19.72 -25.52
CA THR A 554 0.33 18.29 -25.24
C THR A 554 0.05 17.51 -26.52
N GLU A 555 -1.19 17.42 -26.91
CA GLU A 555 -1.65 16.73 -28.11
C GLU A 555 -2.87 17.43 -28.72
N GLY A 556 -3.32 16.97 -29.87
CA GLY A 556 -4.59 17.37 -30.46
C GLY A 556 -5.75 16.48 -29.97
N ALA A 557 -6.98 16.92 -30.23
CA ALA A 557 -8.18 16.16 -29.91
C ALA A 557 -8.17 14.73 -30.51
N ILE A 558 -7.54 14.56 -31.67
CA ILE A 558 -7.44 13.25 -32.37
C ILE A 558 -6.02 12.94 -32.88
N SER A 559 -5.02 13.80 -32.66
CA SER A 559 -3.68 13.68 -33.24
C SER A 559 -2.58 14.03 -32.23
N ASN A 560 -1.36 13.49 -32.43
CA ASN A 560 -0.17 14.01 -31.77
C ASN A 560 0.48 15.08 -32.67
N VAL A 561 1.36 15.90 -32.09
CA VAL A 561 2.02 17.04 -32.73
C VAL A 561 3.50 16.79 -32.94
N LEU A 562 4.02 17.23 -34.07
CA LEU A 562 5.46 17.39 -34.32
C LEU A 562 5.71 18.81 -34.80
N ALA A 563 6.79 19.43 -34.36
CA ALA A 563 7.19 20.75 -34.78
C ALA A 563 8.67 20.76 -35.19
N ARG A 564 9.01 21.50 -36.27
CA ARG A 564 10.40 21.76 -36.63
C ARG A 564 10.79 23.12 -36.08
N ILE A 565 11.72 23.10 -35.12
CA ILE A 565 12.17 24.30 -34.41
C ILE A 565 13.70 24.34 -34.45
N GLY A 566 14.26 25.41 -35.00
CA GLY A 566 15.70 25.54 -35.14
C GLY A 566 16.33 24.39 -35.93
N GLY A 567 15.66 23.93 -36.98
CA GLY A 567 16.11 22.83 -37.84
C GLY A 567 15.91 21.42 -37.26
N ARG A 568 15.45 21.26 -36.00
CA ARG A 568 15.22 19.97 -35.32
C ARG A 568 13.75 19.63 -35.26
N TRP A 569 13.42 18.34 -35.42
CA TRP A 569 12.06 17.86 -35.24
C TRP A 569 11.83 17.46 -33.78
N LEU A 570 10.81 18.07 -33.18
CA LEU A 570 10.44 17.90 -31.79
C LEU A 570 9.01 17.38 -31.70
N THR A 571 8.72 16.60 -30.66
CA THR A 571 7.37 16.21 -30.23
C THR A 571 7.27 16.30 -28.73
N PRO A 572 6.16 16.74 -28.14
CA PRO A 572 6.03 16.79 -26.69
C PRO A 572 6.19 15.39 -26.05
N PRO A 573 6.87 15.28 -24.89
CA PRO A 573 7.02 14.03 -24.15
C PRO A 573 5.73 13.63 -23.41
N GLU A 574 5.61 12.38 -22.99
CA GLU A 574 4.46 11.92 -22.20
C GLU A 574 4.30 12.69 -20.87
N SER A 575 5.39 13.22 -20.32
CA SER A 575 5.36 14.07 -19.11
C SER A 575 4.66 15.41 -19.30
N SER A 576 4.41 15.84 -20.53
CA SER A 576 3.56 17.01 -20.82
C SER A 576 2.05 16.70 -20.70
N GLY A 577 1.65 15.44 -20.48
CA GLY A 577 0.24 15.05 -20.31
C GLY A 577 -0.44 14.77 -21.64
N LEU A 578 -0.05 13.70 -22.31
CA LEU A 578 -0.60 13.32 -23.61
C LEU A 578 -0.72 11.79 -23.76
N LEU A 579 -1.59 11.38 -24.70
CA LEU A 579 -1.63 10.00 -25.14
C LEU A 579 -0.41 9.70 -26.03
N ASN A 580 0.36 8.67 -25.67
CA ASN A 580 1.44 8.19 -26.55
C ASN A 580 0.86 7.43 -27.74
N GLY A 581 0.51 8.18 -28.78
CA GLY A 581 -0.16 7.67 -29.98
C GLY A 581 0.63 6.57 -30.67
N VAL A 582 -0.06 5.55 -31.19
CA VAL A 582 0.56 4.42 -31.90
C VAL A 582 1.43 4.91 -33.08
N PHE A 583 0.95 5.89 -33.82
CA PHE A 583 1.72 6.42 -34.95
C PHE A 583 2.88 7.30 -34.50
N ARG A 584 2.73 8.07 -33.42
CA ARG A 584 3.82 8.82 -32.79
C ARG A 584 4.94 7.86 -32.35
N ARG A 585 4.63 6.76 -31.65
CA ARG A 585 5.61 5.73 -31.27
C ARG A 585 6.29 5.09 -32.46
N TYR A 586 5.54 4.80 -33.52
CA TYR A 586 6.10 4.32 -34.79
C TYR A 586 7.12 5.30 -35.37
N LEU A 587 6.79 6.61 -35.39
CA LEU A 587 7.71 7.64 -35.87
C LEU A 587 8.97 7.75 -35.01
N LEU A 588 8.85 7.79 -33.69
CA LEU A 588 10.00 7.83 -32.77
C LEU A 588 10.94 6.62 -32.97
N ARG A 589 10.38 5.44 -33.17
CA ARG A 589 11.15 4.21 -33.43
C ARG A 589 11.85 4.20 -34.79
N THR A 590 11.22 4.73 -35.82
CA THR A 590 11.71 4.66 -37.20
C THR A 590 12.41 5.92 -37.68
N ARG A 591 12.34 7.02 -36.92
CA ARG A 591 12.89 8.35 -37.25
C ARG A 591 13.68 8.90 -36.06
N PRO A 592 14.91 8.39 -35.78
CA PRO A 592 15.68 8.73 -34.58
C PRO A 592 16.08 10.21 -34.50
N TRP A 593 15.87 10.99 -35.55
CA TRP A 593 16.06 12.44 -35.56
C TRP A 593 14.87 13.24 -35.01
N ILE A 594 13.75 12.57 -34.64
CA ILE A 594 12.65 13.20 -33.89
C ILE A 594 12.97 13.08 -32.38
N ILE A 595 12.98 14.21 -31.70
CA ILE A 595 13.38 14.31 -30.29
C ILE A 595 12.15 14.64 -29.44
N GLU A 596 12.01 13.94 -28.30
CA GLU A 596 11.01 14.30 -27.29
C GLU A 596 11.51 15.49 -26.47
N LYS A 597 10.76 16.59 -26.55
CA LYS A 597 11.03 17.82 -25.80
C LYS A 597 9.72 18.58 -25.59
N ALA A 598 9.51 19.11 -24.37
CA ALA A 598 8.39 20.00 -24.10
C ALA A 598 8.46 21.22 -25.07
N ILE A 599 7.32 21.58 -25.63
CA ILE A 599 7.17 22.66 -26.62
C ILE A 599 6.16 23.65 -26.04
N THR A 600 6.58 24.88 -25.85
CA THR A 600 5.66 25.96 -25.44
C THR A 600 4.85 26.47 -26.62
N LEU A 601 3.76 27.18 -26.33
CA LEU A 601 2.97 27.83 -27.40
C LEU A 601 3.80 28.83 -28.22
N ASP A 602 4.71 29.57 -27.58
CA ASP A 602 5.58 30.55 -28.26
C ASP A 602 6.64 29.86 -29.14
N GLU A 603 7.18 28.71 -28.70
CA GLU A 603 8.07 27.91 -29.54
C GLU A 603 7.31 27.32 -30.74
N LEU A 604 6.08 26.86 -30.57
CA LEU A 604 5.25 26.37 -31.67
C LEU A 604 4.91 27.48 -32.70
N ARG A 605 4.65 28.69 -32.22
CA ARG A 605 4.44 29.87 -33.09
C ARG A 605 5.64 30.19 -34.00
N ARG A 606 6.85 29.92 -33.49
CA ARG A 606 8.12 30.17 -34.21
C ARG A 606 8.63 28.96 -34.98
N ALA A 607 7.85 27.87 -35.01
CA ALA A 607 8.25 26.65 -35.69
C ALA A 607 8.33 26.87 -37.22
N ASP A 608 9.39 26.37 -37.83
CA ASP A 608 9.56 26.37 -39.30
C ASP A 608 8.45 25.56 -39.98
N MET A 609 7.94 24.55 -39.30
CA MET A 609 6.88 23.65 -39.77
C MET A 609 6.20 22.95 -38.59
N ALA A 610 4.89 22.81 -38.65
CA ALA A 610 4.11 21.99 -37.75
C ALA A 610 3.42 20.85 -38.52
N LEU A 611 3.35 19.69 -37.87
CA LEU A 611 2.68 18.50 -38.38
C LEU A 611 1.77 17.93 -37.32
N VAL A 612 0.65 17.33 -37.71
CA VAL A 612 -0.19 16.49 -36.88
C VAL A 612 -0.19 15.06 -37.40
N CYS A 613 -0.23 14.09 -36.51
CA CYS A 613 -0.18 12.69 -36.92
C CYS A 613 -1.08 11.76 -36.07
N ASN A 614 -1.66 10.76 -36.71
CA ASN A 614 -2.34 9.65 -36.04
C ASN A 614 -2.33 8.39 -36.93
N ALA A 615 -2.67 7.23 -36.35
CA ALA A 615 -2.64 5.94 -37.04
C ALA A 615 -3.68 5.78 -38.15
N LEU A 616 -4.71 6.65 -38.19
CA LEU A 616 -5.73 6.60 -39.21
C LEU A 616 -5.37 7.41 -40.46
N ARG A 617 -4.72 8.58 -40.29
CA ARG A 617 -4.47 9.56 -41.36
C ARG A 617 -3.00 9.75 -41.69
N GLY A 618 -2.09 9.13 -40.94
CA GLY A 618 -0.63 9.33 -41.09
C GLY A 618 -0.21 10.73 -40.63
N VAL A 619 0.80 11.26 -41.29
CA VAL A 619 1.34 12.62 -41.06
C VAL A 619 0.68 13.63 -42.01
N ARG A 620 0.26 14.78 -41.48
CA ARG A 620 -0.30 15.90 -42.27
C ARG A 620 0.33 17.22 -41.85
N ARG A 621 0.54 18.15 -42.78
CA ARG A 621 0.97 19.52 -42.45
C ARG A 621 -0.13 20.20 -41.62
N ALA A 622 0.29 20.98 -40.65
CA ALA A 622 -0.59 21.79 -39.82
C ALA A 622 -0.31 23.27 -39.99
N GLU A 623 -1.35 24.07 -40.09
CA GLU A 623 -1.34 25.50 -40.02
C GLU A 623 -1.93 25.94 -38.68
N ILE A 624 -1.07 26.45 -37.77
CA ILE A 624 -1.49 26.82 -36.41
C ILE A 624 -2.06 28.24 -36.46
N LEU A 625 -3.35 28.38 -36.20
CA LEU A 625 -4.05 29.66 -36.16
C LEU A 625 -4.51 29.91 -34.72
N ILE A 626 -3.99 30.94 -34.10
CA ILE A 626 -4.34 31.35 -32.76
C ILE A 626 -5.37 32.47 -32.91
N LEU A 627 -6.60 32.18 -32.51
CA LEU A 627 -7.64 33.18 -32.38
C LEU A 627 -7.29 34.06 -31.17
N GLU A 628 -7.12 35.35 -31.41
CA GLU A 628 -6.93 36.37 -30.36
C GLU A 628 -8.17 36.51 -29.50
#